data_da160e3102653632bcd43bb4c0740e76
#
_entry.id   da160e3102653632bcd43bb4c0740e76
#
_cell.length_a   1.000
_cell.length_b   1.000
_cell.length_c   1.000
_cell.angle_alpha   90.00
_cell.angle_beta   90.00
_cell.angle_gamma   90.00
#
_symmetry.space_group_name_H-M   'P 1'
#
loop_
_entity.id
_entity.type
_entity.pdbx_description
1 polymer ?
#
loop_
_entity_poly.entity_id
_entity_poly.type
_entity_poly.pdbx_seq_one_letter_code
_entity_poly.pdbx_strand_id
1 'polypeptide(L)'
;NMSTYSKDDRTNANAISTSNTPDNIQQSKKTANYKREGYAHEFTIPIEWWSTTDTIQTERMRARRRAWVRDYAKNEWRNLKKTGKAWKVERFIALIGVGCTSQKNIFPARAAETIKPIIDGGSDARLWDDDDSQHRHSTVYIQLPTPAPVNHYRLSVLIIPVPESMPKYQITSRLASNIDQHWRNNPNPPAWHDGYSV
;
A
#
# COMPACT_ATOMS: atom_id res chain seq x y z
N ASN A 1 -68.99 -29.31 -46.83
CA ASN A 1 -68.71 -28.11 -47.59
C ASN A 1 -67.49 -27.42 -46.95
N MET A 2 -66.35 -27.62 -47.51
CA MET A 2 -65.56 -26.72 -48.34
C MET A 2 -64.96 -25.57 -47.51
N SER A 3 -63.73 -25.66 -47.38
CA SER A 3 -62.66 -24.83 -48.01
C SER A 3 -62.29 -23.66 -47.10
N THR A 4 -61.08 -23.25 -46.87
CA THR A 4 -59.84 -23.23 -47.67
C THR A 4 -58.68 -22.86 -46.74
N TYR A 5 -57.50 -23.30 -47.09
CA TYR A 5 -56.14 -22.92 -46.73
C TYR A 5 -55.87 -21.43 -46.62
N SER A 6 -55.01 -21.02 -45.71
CA SER A 6 -53.81 -20.19 -46.05
C SER A 6 -52.72 -20.29 -45.03
N LYS A 7 -51.54 -20.67 -45.52
CA LYS A 7 -50.20 -20.48 -44.91
C LYS A 7 -49.88 -19.01 -44.82
N ASP A 8 -49.18 -18.59 -43.74
CA ASP A 8 -48.11 -17.67 -43.93
C ASP A 8 -47.08 -17.87 -42.78
N ASP A 9 -45.96 -18.42 -43.20
CA ASP A 9 -44.65 -18.38 -42.50
C ASP A 9 -44.18 -16.95 -42.44
N ARG A 10 -43.87 -16.44 -41.27
CA ARG A 10 -42.90 -15.33 -41.08
C ARG A 10 -41.99 -15.62 -39.88
N THR A 11 -40.85 -16.19 -40.22
CA THR A 11 -39.63 -16.16 -39.44
C THR A 11 -39.28 -14.72 -39.07
N ASN A 12 -39.31 -14.42 -37.77
CA ASN A 12 -38.81 -13.17 -37.25
C ASN A 12 -37.43 -13.44 -36.63
N ALA A 13 -36.38 -13.20 -37.44
CA ALA A 13 -34.99 -13.17 -36.99
C ALA A 13 -34.78 -11.90 -36.18
N ASN A 14 -34.72 -12.02 -34.85
CA ASN A 14 -34.27 -10.96 -33.99
C ASN A 14 -32.75 -10.78 -34.16
N ALA A 15 -32.39 -9.81 -34.98
CA ALA A 15 -31.03 -9.29 -35.05
C ALA A 15 -30.72 -8.56 -33.72
N ILE A 16 -29.85 -9.15 -32.91
CA ILE A 16 -29.25 -8.50 -31.73
C ILE A 16 -28.28 -7.44 -32.27
N SER A 17 -28.74 -6.20 -32.29
CA SER A 17 -27.92 -5.04 -32.56
C SER A 17 -27.06 -4.77 -31.31
N THR A 18 -25.82 -5.25 -31.32
CA THR A 18 -24.79 -4.81 -30.34
C THR A 18 -24.33 -3.42 -30.75
N SER A 19 -24.95 -2.39 -30.19
CA SER A 19 -24.43 -1.03 -30.26
C SER A 19 -23.17 -0.94 -29.40
N ASN A 20 -22.01 -1.11 -30.02
CA ASN A 20 -20.71 -0.74 -29.44
C ASN A 20 -20.63 0.78 -29.42
N THR A 21 -21.05 1.41 -28.32
CA THR A 21 -20.89 2.83 -28.09
C THR A 21 -19.39 3.16 -27.86
N PRO A 22 -18.87 4.27 -28.41
CA PRO A 22 -17.47 4.67 -28.27
C PRO A 22 -16.99 4.84 -26.81
N ASP A 23 -17.91 5.10 -25.90
CA ASP A 23 -17.62 5.27 -24.47
C ASP A 23 -17.10 4.00 -23.78
N ASN A 24 -17.53 2.82 -24.26
CA ASN A 24 -17.09 1.54 -23.71
C ASN A 24 -15.62 1.21 -24.07
N ILE A 25 -15.15 1.74 -25.21
CA ILE A 25 -13.76 1.55 -25.68
C ILE A 25 -12.81 2.48 -24.93
N GLN A 26 -13.25 3.67 -24.51
CA GLN A 26 -12.42 4.58 -23.72
C GLN A 26 -12.30 4.14 -22.26
N GLN A 27 -13.34 3.57 -21.66
CA GLN A 27 -13.26 3.00 -20.31
C GLN A 27 -12.35 1.76 -20.25
N SER A 28 -12.37 0.90 -21.27
CA SER A 28 -11.48 -0.26 -21.30
C SER A 28 -10.00 0.12 -21.52
N LYS A 29 -9.72 1.24 -22.22
CA LYS A 29 -8.36 1.75 -22.39
C LYS A 29 -7.83 2.44 -21.14
N LYS A 30 -8.67 3.08 -20.31
CA LYS A 30 -8.27 3.65 -19.02
C LYS A 30 -7.88 2.57 -17.99
N THR A 31 -8.56 1.43 -18.01
CA THR A 31 -8.23 0.30 -17.12
C THR A 31 -6.98 -0.48 -17.52
N ALA A 32 -6.56 -0.42 -18.79
CA ALA A 32 -5.40 -1.16 -19.29
C ALA A 32 -4.03 -0.55 -18.88
N ASN A 33 -4.00 0.70 -18.42
CA ASN A 33 -2.75 1.39 -18.04
C ASN A 33 -2.48 1.43 -16.54
N TYR A 34 -3.19 0.66 -15.73
CA TYR A 34 -2.92 0.58 -14.31
C TYR A 34 -1.63 -0.24 -14.10
N LYS A 35 -0.53 0.44 -13.80
CA LYS A 35 0.69 -0.23 -13.33
C LYS A 35 0.37 -0.92 -12.01
N ARG A 36 0.08 -2.21 -12.05
CA ARG A 36 -0.22 -3.04 -10.87
C ARG A 36 0.99 -3.25 -9.97
N GLU A 37 2.17 -2.94 -10.50
CA GLU A 37 3.44 -3.09 -9.78
C GLU A 37 3.65 -1.92 -8.85
N GLY A 38 4.00 -2.22 -7.61
CA GLY A 38 4.43 -1.23 -6.64
C GLY A 38 5.85 -0.73 -6.96
N TYR A 39 6.31 0.26 -6.22
CA TYR A 39 7.70 0.70 -6.24
C TYR A 39 8.24 0.80 -4.82
N ALA A 40 9.53 0.57 -4.69
CA ALA A 40 10.21 0.57 -3.40
C ALA A 40 11.37 1.57 -3.39
N HIS A 41 11.67 2.08 -2.19
CA HIS A 41 12.88 2.84 -1.93
C HIS A 41 13.44 2.51 -0.56
N GLU A 42 14.76 2.58 -0.45
CA GLU A 42 15.48 2.42 0.80
C GLU A 42 15.93 3.76 1.35
N PHE A 43 15.55 4.03 2.59
CA PHE A 43 16.01 5.18 3.34
C PHE A 43 17.03 4.73 4.39
N THR A 44 18.14 5.44 4.47
CA THR A 44 19.12 5.25 5.53
C THR A 44 19.07 6.45 6.46
N ILE A 45 18.58 6.23 7.68
CA ILE A 45 18.34 7.31 8.65
C ILE A 45 19.43 7.26 9.72
N PRO A 46 20.26 8.31 9.87
CA PRO A 46 21.20 8.41 10.96
C PRO A 46 20.52 8.33 12.32
N ILE A 47 21.20 7.71 13.31
CA ILE A 47 20.60 7.42 14.62
C ILE A 47 20.13 8.67 15.37
N GLU A 48 20.78 9.80 15.18
CA GLU A 48 20.38 11.07 15.79
C GLU A 48 19.05 11.62 15.26
N TRP A 49 18.62 11.21 14.07
CA TRP A 49 17.34 11.60 13.46
C TRP A 49 16.26 10.54 13.63
N TRP A 50 16.65 9.37 14.14
CA TRP A 50 15.70 8.31 14.40
C TRP A 50 14.80 8.62 15.60
N SER A 51 13.51 8.37 15.47
CA SER A 51 12.55 8.46 16.57
C SER A 51 11.75 7.16 16.66
N THR A 52 11.48 6.75 17.90
CA THR A 52 10.56 5.65 18.18
C THR A 52 9.44 6.15 19.08
N THR A 53 8.34 5.41 19.14
CA THR A 53 7.22 5.70 20.04
C THR A 53 7.63 5.74 21.52
N ASP A 54 8.71 5.02 21.89
CA ASP A 54 9.20 4.90 23.27
C ASP A 54 10.31 5.89 23.60
N THR A 55 10.77 6.67 22.63
CA THR A 55 11.87 7.62 22.87
C THR A 55 11.39 8.80 23.69
N ILE A 56 11.92 8.93 24.90
CA ILE A 56 11.71 10.14 25.73
C ILE A 56 12.45 11.30 25.07
N GLN A 57 11.73 12.28 24.59
CA GLN A 57 12.29 13.45 23.94
C GLN A 57 11.35 14.66 24.12
N THR A 58 11.96 15.86 24.12
CA THR A 58 11.15 17.08 24.13
C THR A 58 10.39 17.26 22.82
N GLU A 59 9.26 17.96 22.87
CA GLU A 59 8.48 18.24 21.64
C GLU A 59 9.32 18.99 20.59
N ARG A 60 10.20 19.90 21.03
CA ARG A 60 11.13 20.62 20.13
C ARG A 60 12.08 19.68 19.40
N MET A 61 12.64 18.68 20.09
CA MET A 61 13.51 17.67 19.46
C MET A 61 12.73 16.80 18.49
N ARG A 62 11.53 16.39 18.88
CA ARG A 62 10.63 15.60 18.02
C ARG A 62 10.27 16.35 16.74
N ALA A 63 9.86 17.61 16.86
CA ALA A 63 9.54 18.47 15.71
C ALA A 63 10.76 18.64 14.77
N ARG A 64 11.94 18.86 15.31
CA ARG A 64 13.19 18.98 14.53
C ARG A 64 13.50 17.69 13.76
N ARG A 65 13.38 16.53 14.40
CA ARG A 65 13.61 15.23 13.76
C ARG A 65 12.60 14.97 12.64
N ARG A 66 11.32 15.21 12.90
CA ARG A 66 10.26 15.08 11.89
C ARG A 66 10.53 15.97 10.67
N ALA A 67 10.88 17.22 10.89
CA ALA A 67 11.16 18.17 9.80
C ALA A 67 12.33 17.69 8.94
N TRP A 68 13.43 17.27 9.55
CA TRP A 68 14.59 16.76 8.83
C TRP A 68 14.27 15.51 8.01
N VAL A 69 13.63 14.51 8.63
CA VAL A 69 13.25 13.25 7.95
C VAL A 69 12.29 13.51 6.80
N ARG A 70 11.32 14.41 6.99
CA ARG A 70 10.36 14.78 5.94
C ARG A 70 11.05 15.44 4.74
N ASP A 71 11.97 16.36 4.99
CA ASP A 71 12.70 17.07 3.93
C ASP A 71 13.64 16.12 3.18
N TYR A 72 14.34 15.26 3.89
CA TYR A 72 15.17 14.21 3.32
C TYR A 72 14.33 13.28 2.42
N ALA A 73 13.24 12.74 2.94
CA ALA A 73 12.35 11.85 2.21
C ALA A 73 11.72 12.52 0.98
N LYS A 74 11.29 13.78 1.09
CA LYS A 74 10.77 14.57 -0.03
C LYS A 74 11.76 14.66 -1.19
N ASN A 75 13.04 14.89 -0.89
CA ASN A 75 14.08 14.96 -1.90
C ASN A 75 14.33 13.61 -2.57
N GLU A 76 14.40 12.52 -1.79
CA GLU A 76 14.54 11.17 -2.30
C GLU A 76 13.34 10.77 -3.19
N TRP A 77 12.12 11.01 -2.75
CA TRP A 77 10.91 10.74 -3.53
C TRP A 77 10.86 11.55 -4.84
N ARG A 78 11.29 12.81 -4.81
CA ARG A 78 11.39 13.65 -6.01
C ARG A 78 12.40 13.09 -7.02
N ASN A 79 13.54 12.62 -6.54
CA ASN A 79 14.57 12.01 -7.38
C ASN A 79 14.06 10.74 -8.05
N LEU A 80 13.37 9.87 -7.30
CA LEU A 80 12.75 8.68 -7.85
C LEU A 80 11.68 9.00 -8.90
N LYS A 81 10.87 10.03 -8.65
CA LYS A 81 9.87 10.50 -9.61
C LYS A 81 10.51 11.02 -10.89
N LYS A 82 11.56 11.82 -10.79
CA LYS A 82 12.30 12.35 -11.96
C LYS A 82 12.92 11.24 -12.80
N THR A 83 13.40 10.18 -12.17
CA THR A 83 14.00 9.02 -12.85
C THR A 83 13.00 7.98 -13.32
N GLY A 84 11.69 8.21 -13.15
CA GLY A 84 10.61 7.29 -13.52
C GLY A 84 10.52 6.02 -12.66
N LYS A 85 11.26 5.96 -11.56
CA LYS A 85 11.26 4.82 -10.60
C LYS A 85 10.09 4.90 -9.61
N ALA A 86 9.47 6.07 -9.45
CA ALA A 86 8.25 6.27 -8.70
C ALA A 86 7.25 7.10 -9.53
N TRP A 87 5.96 6.88 -9.31
CA TRP A 87 4.88 7.56 -10.02
C TRP A 87 3.71 7.89 -9.09
N LYS A 88 2.83 8.80 -9.52
CA LYS A 88 1.66 9.16 -8.72
C LYS A 88 0.74 7.97 -8.54
N VAL A 89 0.34 7.72 -7.29
CA VAL A 89 -0.67 6.73 -6.91
C VAL A 89 -1.80 7.44 -6.17
N GLU A 90 -3.03 7.02 -6.40
CA GLU A 90 -4.19 7.60 -5.73
C GLU A 90 -4.42 6.93 -4.38
N ARG A 91 -4.30 5.61 -4.35
CA ARG A 91 -4.50 4.80 -3.15
C ARG A 91 -3.41 3.73 -3.05
N PHE A 92 -2.91 3.49 -1.84
CA PHE A 92 -1.81 2.56 -1.64
C PHE A 92 -1.83 1.86 -0.27
N ILE A 93 -1.09 0.78 -0.21
CA ILE A 93 -0.64 0.12 1.02
C ILE A 93 0.86 0.38 1.13
N ALA A 94 1.32 0.79 2.31
CA ALA A 94 2.74 0.93 2.60
C ALA A 94 3.24 -0.32 3.35
N LEU A 95 4.20 -1.04 2.76
CA LEU A 95 4.92 -2.11 3.44
C LEU A 95 6.29 -1.59 3.86
N ILE A 96 6.56 -1.62 5.15
CA ILE A 96 7.75 -1.03 5.77
C ILE A 96 8.65 -2.12 6.33
N GLY A 97 9.81 -2.30 5.72
CA GLY A 97 10.87 -3.12 6.25
C GLY A 97 11.82 -2.30 7.13
N VAL A 98 12.08 -2.75 8.36
CA VAL A 98 12.95 -2.06 9.33
C VAL A 98 14.19 -2.90 9.60
N GLY A 99 15.36 -2.36 9.29
CA GLY A 99 16.66 -2.94 9.61
C GLY A 99 17.41 -2.08 10.64
N CYS A 100 18.11 -2.71 11.55
CA CYS A 100 18.91 -2.05 12.59
C CYS A 100 20.32 -2.62 12.65
N THR A 101 21.24 -1.90 13.31
CA THR A 101 22.67 -2.25 13.40
C THR A 101 22.95 -3.48 14.28
N SER A 102 22.06 -3.77 15.23
CA SER A 102 22.18 -4.95 16.10
C SER A 102 21.06 -5.94 15.76
N GLN A 103 21.39 -7.24 15.84
CA GLN A 103 20.39 -8.31 15.71
C GLN A 103 19.39 -8.37 16.89
N LYS A 104 19.33 -7.30 17.71
CA LYS A 104 18.31 -7.19 18.75
C LYS A 104 16.95 -7.14 18.09
N ASN A 105 16.03 -7.96 18.56
CA ASN A 105 14.65 -7.94 18.13
C ASN A 105 14.07 -6.54 18.32
N ILE A 106 13.98 -5.80 17.21
CA ILE A 106 13.28 -4.52 17.20
C ILE A 106 11.83 -4.82 16.84
N PHE A 107 10.92 -4.30 17.64
CA PHE A 107 9.52 -4.29 17.27
C PHE A 107 9.32 -3.28 16.12
N PRO A 108 9.10 -3.74 14.86
CA PRO A 108 9.17 -2.85 13.68
C PRO A 108 8.17 -1.69 13.73
N ALA A 109 7.01 -1.87 14.37
CA ALA A 109 6.00 -0.82 14.50
C ALA A 109 6.47 0.39 15.34
N ARG A 110 7.54 0.25 16.16
CA ARG A 110 8.16 1.39 16.85
C ARG A 110 8.75 2.44 15.90
N ALA A 111 9.01 2.05 14.65
CA ALA A 111 9.45 2.96 13.60
C ALA A 111 8.37 3.97 13.13
N ALA A 112 7.13 3.84 13.58
CA ALA A 112 6.01 4.66 13.10
C ALA A 112 6.27 6.17 13.18
N GLU A 113 6.95 6.64 14.24
CA GLU A 113 7.33 8.05 14.40
C GLU A 113 8.29 8.56 13.30
N THR A 114 9.18 7.70 12.81
CA THR A 114 10.09 8.02 11.70
C THR A 114 9.44 7.79 10.33
N ILE A 115 8.53 6.82 10.23
CA ILE A 115 7.85 6.50 8.97
C ILE A 115 6.84 7.57 8.58
N LYS A 116 6.10 8.14 9.55
CA LYS A 116 5.12 9.18 9.22
C LYS A 116 5.73 10.33 8.41
N PRO A 117 6.80 11.01 8.83
CA PRO A 117 7.41 12.06 8.03
C PRO A 117 7.97 11.60 6.68
N ILE A 118 8.35 10.31 6.52
CA ILE A 118 8.74 9.76 5.21
C ILE A 118 7.54 9.71 4.26
N ILE A 119 6.40 9.28 4.74
CA ILE A 119 5.16 9.26 3.94
C ILE A 119 4.69 10.70 3.64
N ASP A 120 4.73 11.59 4.62
CA ASP A 120 4.42 13.03 4.42
C ASP A 120 5.33 13.65 3.34
N GLY A 121 6.62 13.26 3.30
CA GLY A 121 7.56 13.66 2.24
C GLY A 121 7.15 13.20 0.84
N GLY A 122 6.48 12.07 0.73
CA GLY A 122 5.91 11.59 -0.53
C GLY A 122 4.72 12.41 -1.01
N SER A 123 3.85 12.85 -0.09
CA SER A 123 2.78 13.83 -0.38
C SER A 123 3.39 15.15 -0.87
N ASP A 124 4.43 15.65 -0.21
CA ASP A 124 5.17 16.86 -0.64
C ASP A 124 5.84 16.71 -2.02
N ALA A 125 6.23 15.48 -2.38
CA ALA A 125 6.76 15.13 -3.70
C ALA A 125 5.65 14.92 -4.74
N ARG A 126 4.38 14.97 -4.33
CA ARG A 126 3.20 14.71 -5.17
C ARG A 126 3.22 13.31 -5.79
N LEU A 127 3.56 12.31 -5.00
CA LEU A 127 3.40 10.90 -5.34
C LEU A 127 2.03 10.36 -4.93
N TRP A 128 1.41 10.97 -3.96
CA TRP A 128 0.03 10.82 -3.53
C TRP A 128 -0.47 12.17 -2.99
N ASP A 129 -1.77 12.35 -2.95
CA ASP A 129 -2.34 13.65 -2.58
C ASP A 129 -2.30 13.88 -1.06
N ASP A 130 -2.58 12.84 -0.27
CA ASP A 130 -2.46 12.88 1.18
C ASP A 130 -2.09 11.49 1.74
N ASP A 131 -1.73 11.43 3.02
CA ASP A 131 -1.48 10.18 3.76
C ASP A 131 -2.67 9.76 4.63
N ASP A 132 -3.82 10.35 4.43
CA ASP A 132 -5.04 10.05 5.16
C ASP A 132 -5.59 8.64 4.86
N SER A 133 -6.66 8.28 5.55
CA SER A 133 -7.28 6.97 5.40
C SER A 133 -7.99 6.74 4.06
N GLN A 134 -8.14 7.76 3.21
CA GLN A 134 -8.71 7.63 1.87
C GLN A 134 -7.63 7.19 0.87
N HIS A 135 -6.42 7.69 1.04
CA HIS A 135 -5.28 7.45 0.15
C HIS A 135 -4.40 6.30 0.64
N ARG A 136 -4.04 6.28 1.92
CA ARG A 136 -3.28 5.19 2.53
C ARG A 136 -4.20 4.19 3.24
N HIS A 137 -4.40 3.03 2.64
CA HIS A 137 -5.27 1.97 3.18
C HIS A 137 -4.74 1.35 4.46
N SER A 138 -3.45 1.05 4.47
CA SER A 138 -2.80 0.43 5.62
C SER A 138 -1.28 0.60 5.57
N THR A 139 -0.65 0.41 6.74
CA THR A 139 0.79 0.31 6.85
C THR A 139 1.12 -1.02 7.54
N VAL A 140 1.98 -1.81 6.92
CA VAL A 140 2.45 -3.08 7.45
C VAL A 140 3.93 -2.96 7.77
N TYR A 141 4.33 -3.41 8.96
CA TYR A 141 5.71 -3.36 9.42
C TYR A 141 6.31 -4.76 9.49
N ILE A 142 7.51 -4.92 8.94
CA ILE A 142 8.27 -6.17 9.00
C ILE A 142 9.72 -5.89 9.44
N GLN A 143 10.34 -6.83 10.10
CA GLN A 143 11.76 -6.77 10.40
C GLN A 143 12.56 -7.25 9.18
N LEU A 144 13.58 -6.49 8.77
CA LEU A 144 14.49 -6.92 7.72
C LEU A 144 15.57 -7.82 8.31
N PRO A 145 15.92 -8.92 7.62
CA PRO A 145 17.02 -9.80 8.04
C PRO A 145 18.38 -9.14 7.87
N THR A 146 18.50 -8.19 6.92
CA THR A 146 19.76 -7.51 6.64
C THR A 146 19.96 -6.36 7.61
N PRO A 147 21.10 -6.29 8.30
CA PRO A 147 21.40 -5.22 9.24
C PRO A 147 21.55 -3.87 8.52
N ALA A 148 21.30 -2.80 9.27
CA ALA A 148 21.60 -1.44 8.82
C ALA A 148 23.12 -1.15 8.96
N PRO A 149 23.62 -0.14 8.23
CA PRO A 149 24.97 0.38 8.46
C PRO A 149 25.15 0.87 9.90
N VAL A 150 26.40 0.89 10.36
CA VAL A 150 26.72 1.36 11.71
C VAL A 150 26.18 2.78 11.93
N ASN A 151 25.59 3.03 13.08
CA ASN A 151 24.97 4.31 13.48
C ASN A 151 23.80 4.76 12.56
N HIS A 152 23.18 3.83 11.86
CA HIS A 152 22.01 4.12 11.01
C HIS A 152 20.89 3.10 11.23
N TYR A 153 19.70 3.49 10.85
CA TYR A 153 18.57 2.59 10.62
C TYR A 153 18.29 2.50 9.11
N ARG A 154 17.94 1.32 8.65
CA ARG A 154 17.57 1.06 7.26
C ARG A 154 16.07 0.85 7.18
N LEU A 155 15.43 1.59 6.30
CA LEU A 155 13.99 1.47 6.04
C LEU A 155 13.79 1.15 4.57
N SER A 156 13.16 0.02 4.29
CA SER A 156 12.67 -0.30 2.95
C SER A 156 11.18 0.03 2.89
N VAL A 157 10.81 1.00 2.07
CA VAL A 157 9.42 1.45 1.92
C VAL A 157 8.92 1.00 0.57
N LEU A 158 7.99 0.05 0.56
CA LEU A 158 7.32 -0.44 -0.65
C LEU A 158 5.90 0.16 -0.70
N ILE A 159 5.62 0.88 -1.77
CA ILE A 159 4.31 1.44 -2.08
C ILE A 159 3.60 0.51 -3.04
N ILE A 160 2.49 -0.05 -2.61
CA ILE A 160 1.66 -0.99 -3.37
C ILE A 160 0.37 -0.28 -3.77
N PRO A 161 0.17 0.07 -5.05
CA PRO A 161 -1.04 0.72 -5.51
C PRO A 161 -2.27 -0.16 -5.28
N VAL A 162 -3.37 0.46 -4.86
CA VAL A 162 -4.66 -0.19 -4.68
C VAL A 162 -5.62 0.28 -5.77
N PRO A 163 -6.24 -0.63 -6.56
CA PRO A 163 -7.18 -0.25 -7.60
C PRO A 163 -8.39 0.55 -7.08
N GLU A 164 -8.80 1.59 -7.80
CA GLU A 164 -10.02 2.35 -7.48
C GLU A 164 -11.27 1.46 -7.42
N SER A 165 -11.31 0.45 -8.30
CA SER A 165 -12.41 -0.51 -8.36
C SER A 165 -12.54 -1.39 -7.11
N MET A 166 -11.56 -1.37 -6.21
CA MET A 166 -11.59 -2.13 -4.98
C MET A 166 -12.09 -1.23 -3.84
N PRO A 167 -13.33 -1.38 -3.38
CA PRO A 167 -13.87 -0.61 -2.27
C PRO A 167 -13.03 -0.81 -1.01
N LYS A 168 -12.84 0.26 -0.25
CA LYS A 168 -12.03 0.27 0.98
C LYS A 168 -12.40 -0.86 1.96
N TYR A 169 -13.70 -1.10 2.14
CA TYR A 169 -14.20 -2.15 3.03
C TYR A 169 -13.89 -3.57 2.54
N GLN A 170 -13.76 -3.79 1.21
CA GLN A 170 -13.46 -5.12 0.69
C GLN A 170 -12.03 -5.56 0.95
N ILE A 171 -11.08 -4.61 0.96
CA ILE A 171 -9.68 -4.92 1.31
C ILE A 171 -9.61 -5.28 2.78
N THR A 172 -10.21 -4.46 3.64
CA THR A 172 -10.20 -4.68 5.10
C THR A 172 -10.95 -5.95 5.48
N SER A 173 -12.13 -6.19 4.89
CA SER A 173 -12.91 -7.39 5.18
C SER A 173 -12.26 -8.67 4.65
N ARG A 174 -11.63 -8.64 3.47
CA ARG A 174 -10.86 -9.79 2.96
C ARG A 174 -9.65 -10.11 3.83
N LEU A 175 -8.89 -9.10 4.24
CA LEU A 175 -7.77 -9.30 5.15
C LEU A 175 -8.24 -9.85 6.49
N ALA A 176 -9.31 -9.28 7.06
CA ALA A 176 -9.90 -9.76 8.30
C ALA A 176 -10.41 -11.21 8.17
N SER A 177 -11.12 -11.52 7.08
CA SER A 177 -11.61 -12.87 6.81
C SER A 177 -10.49 -13.89 6.64
N ASN A 178 -9.40 -13.51 5.93
CA ASN A 178 -8.25 -14.39 5.75
C ASN A 178 -7.53 -14.66 7.09
N ILE A 179 -7.40 -13.64 7.93
CA ILE A 179 -6.84 -13.78 9.28
C ILE A 179 -7.75 -14.67 10.14
N ASP A 180 -9.05 -14.42 10.15
CA ASP A 180 -10.02 -15.20 10.91
C ASP A 180 -10.05 -16.68 10.44
N GLN A 181 -10.03 -16.91 9.13
CA GLN A 181 -9.96 -18.26 8.56
C GLN A 181 -8.64 -18.96 8.91
N HIS A 182 -7.52 -18.23 8.90
CA HIS A 182 -6.23 -18.79 9.32
C HIS A 182 -6.29 -19.26 10.78
N TRP A 183 -6.84 -18.43 11.68
CA TRP A 183 -6.99 -18.79 13.09
C TRP A 183 -7.96 -19.94 13.32
N ARG A 184 -9.06 -20.04 12.58
CA ARG A 184 -10.00 -21.15 12.66
C ARG A 184 -9.38 -22.48 12.20
N ASN A 185 -8.55 -22.42 11.16
CA ASN A 185 -7.87 -23.61 10.63
C ASN A 185 -6.65 -24.01 11.47
N ASN A 186 -6.13 -23.11 12.31
CA ASN A 186 -5.00 -23.35 13.20
C ASN A 186 -5.38 -22.99 14.64
N PRO A 187 -6.26 -23.78 15.28
CA PRO A 187 -6.75 -23.47 16.64
C PRO A 187 -5.67 -23.55 17.72
N ASN A 188 -4.54 -24.18 17.40
CA ASN A 188 -3.33 -24.13 18.23
C ASN A 188 -2.38 -23.11 17.60
N PRO A 189 -2.39 -21.82 18.03
CA PRO A 189 -1.33 -20.92 17.64
C PRO A 189 0.01 -21.59 18.00
N PRO A 190 1.07 -21.43 17.17
CA PRO A 190 2.38 -21.91 17.55
C PRO A 190 2.62 -21.40 18.95
N ALA A 191 2.92 -22.32 19.88
CA ALA A 191 3.17 -21.97 21.26
C ALA A 191 4.20 -20.84 21.23
N TRP A 192 3.75 -19.63 21.53
CA TRP A 192 4.64 -18.52 21.81
C TRP A 192 5.37 -19.03 23.03
N HIS A 193 6.57 -19.52 22.76
CA HIS A 193 7.37 -20.19 23.77
C HIS A 193 7.38 -19.31 25.00
N ASP A 194 6.98 -19.90 26.11
CA ASP A 194 7.05 -19.38 27.47
C ASP A 194 8.52 -19.04 27.86
N GLY A 195 9.24 -18.40 26.99
CA GLY A 195 10.64 -17.99 27.14
C GLY A 195 10.81 -16.62 27.80
N TYR A 196 9.73 -15.99 28.25
CA TYR A 196 9.77 -14.83 29.13
C TYR A 196 9.28 -15.22 30.52
N SER A 197 10.01 -16.08 31.18
CA SER A 197 10.01 -16.09 32.66
C SER A 197 10.71 -14.81 33.10
N VAL A 198 9.98 -13.98 33.82
CA VAL A 198 10.41 -12.75 34.49
C VAL A 198 11.51 -13.07 35.50
#